data_81bc25f29843a2a408f40de94a70ca94
#
_entry.id   81bc25f29843a2a408f40de94a70ca94
#
_cell.length_a   1.000
_cell.length_b   1.000
_cell.length_c   1.000
_cell.angle_alpha   90.00
_cell.angle_beta   90.00
_cell.angle_gamma   90.00
#
_symmetry.space_group_name_H-M   'P 1'
#
loop_
_entity.id
_entity.type
_entity.pdbx_description
1 polymer ?
#
loop_
_entity_poly.entity_id
_entity_poly.type
_entity_poly.pdbx_seq_one_letter_code
_entity_poly.pdbx_strand_id
1 'polypeptide(L)'
;MREAESSQRTRGPTKLSEREKYRTFAGVKGVSETANLAGVKVMVIDDSNTIRRSAEIFLVQAGCKVILAEDGFDALAKITDHQPDIIFVDIMMPRLDGYQTCALIKKNTHFATTPVIMLSSKDGLFDRARGRMVGSDEYLTKPFTKDSLLKTIGVHAPVRT
;
A
#
# COMPACT_ATOMS: atom_id res chain seq x y z
N MET A 1 10.39 -34.99 -20.34
CA MET A 1 10.07 -34.88 -19.96
C MET A 1 9.80 -34.46 -19.56
N ARG A 2 10.18 -34.21 -19.79
CA ARG A 2 9.88 -33.83 -19.32
C ARG A 2 9.38 -33.20 -18.99
N GLU A 3 9.32 -32.88 -19.05
CA GLU A 3 8.73 -32.42 -18.51
C GLU A 3 8.30 -31.94 -18.02
N ALA A 4 8.48 -32.09 -18.47
CA ALA A 4 7.87 -31.85 -17.78
C ALA A 4 7.77 -31.25 -17.30
N GLU A 5 7.98 -31.22 -17.52
CA GLU A 5 7.85 -30.87 -16.88
C GLU A 5 7.71 -30.06 -16.51
N SER A 6 7.98 -30.07 -17.11
CA SER A 6 7.70 -29.60 -16.64
C SER A 6 7.29 -28.77 -16.34
N SER A 7 7.36 -28.80 -16.72
CA SER A 7 6.86 -28.41 -16.23
C SER A 7 6.51 -27.77 -15.72
N GLN A 8 6.50 -27.72 -15.83
CA GLN A 8 6.12 -27.47 -15.19
C GLN A 8 6.07 -26.87 -14.54
N ARG A 9 6.32 -26.85 -14.90
CA ARG A 9 6.28 -26.50 -14.24
C ARG A 9 5.93 -25.75 -13.85
N THR A 10 5.80 -25.63 -14.11
CA THR A 10 5.40 -25.15 -13.62
C THR A 10 5.06 -24.38 -13.22
N ARG A 11 5.01 -24.40 -13.43
CA ARG A 11 4.52 -23.89 -12.94
C ARG A 11 4.23 -23.62 -12.21
N GLY A 12 4.32 -23.65 -12.05
CA GLY A 12 4.08 -23.58 -11.30
C GLY A 12 4.07 -23.12 -10.58
N PRO A 13 3.83 -23.59 -10.77
CA PRO A 13 3.66 -23.23 -9.98
C PRO A 13 3.80 -23.10 -9.07
N THR A 14 3.57 -23.99 -9.20
CA THR A 14 3.64 -23.69 -8.11
C THR A 14 4.67 -22.98 -7.56
N LYS A 15 5.02 -22.27 -8.10
CA LYS A 15 5.99 -21.33 -7.71
C LYS A 15 5.40 -20.33 -6.78
N LEU A 16 5.92 -20.22 -5.60
CA LEU A 16 5.49 -19.20 -4.67
C LEU A 16 5.80 -17.84 -5.24
N SER A 17 4.90 -16.90 -5.03
CA SER A 17 5.19 -15.53 -5.40
C SER A 17 6.32 -14.99 -4.53
N GLU A 18 7.02 -13.98 -5.00
CA GLU A 18 8.08 -13.37 -4.22
C GLU A 18 7.53 -12.83 -2.91
N ARG A 19 6.34 -12.27 -2.93
CA ARG A 19 5.70 -11.78 -1.72
C ARG A 19 5.50 -12.89 -0.70
N GLU A 20 5.07 -14.04 -1.13
CA GLU A 20 4.82 -15.16 -0.21
C GLU A 20 6.12 -15.68 0.39
N LYS A 21 7.18 -15.71 -0.39
CA LYS A 21 8.48 -16.11 0.12
C LYS A 21 8.95 -15.19 1.21
N TYR A 22 8.85 -13.90 0.98
CA TYR A 22 9.30 -12.92 1.95
C TYR A 22 8.43 -12.90 3.19
N ARG A 23 7.14 -13.14 3.01
CA ARG A 23 6.25 -13.21 4.16
C ARG A 23 6.65 -14.33 5.10
N THR A 24 7.02 -15.46 4.53
CA THR A 24 7.48 -16.60 5.30
C THR A 24 8.76 -16.26 6.06
N PHE A 25 9.70 -15.63 5.41
CA PHE A 25 10.95 -15.24 6.05
C PHE A 25 10.76 -14.16 7.08
N ALA A 26 9.88 -13.23 6.83
CA ALA A 26 9.61 -12.15 7.76
C ALA A 26 9.14 -12.71 9.09
N GLY A 27 8.40 -13.78 9.07
CA GLY A 27 7.96 -14.44 10.30
C GLY A 27 9.08 -15.06 11.07
N VAL A 28 10.25 -15.20 10.48
CA VAL A 28 11.38 -15.83 11.15
C VAL A 28 12.34 -14.83 11.68
N LYS A 29 12.44 -13.69 11.42
CA LYS A 29 13.41 -12.80 11.98
C LYS A 29 13.42 -11.44 11.41
N GLY A 30 12.39 -10.96 10.96
CA GLY A 30 12.32 -9.64 10.44
C GLY A 30 13.32 -9.45 9.30
N VAL A 31 13.64 -10.51 8.67
CA VAL A 31 14.63 -10.48 7.66
C VAL A 31 14.07 -9.88 6.43
N SER A 32 14.56 -8.92 5.97
CA SER A 32 14.41 -8.48 4.63
C SER A 32 13.06 -8.29 4.04
N GLU A 33 12.10 -7.91 4.82
CA GLU A 33 10.88 -7.36 4.26
C GLU A 33 11.24 -6.16 3.39
N THR A 34 12.30 -5.44 3.79
CA THR A 34 12.74 -4.29 3.03
C THR A 34 13.22 -4.65 1.64
N ALA A 35 13.87 -5.79 1.49
CA ALA A 35 14.33 -6.22 0.16
C ALA A 35 13.17 -6.46 -0.77
N ASN A 36 12.03 -6.90 -0.21
CA ASN A 36 10.83 -7.16 -0.99
C ASN A 36 10.13 -5.90 -1.44
N LEU A 37 10.43 -4.77 -0.82
CA LEU A 37 9.77 -3.51 -1.11
C LEU A 37 10.54 -2.58 -2.02
N ALA A 38 11.73 -2.97 -2.44
CA ALA A 38 12.56 -2.10 -3.28
C ALA A 38 11.82 -1.75 -4.58
N GLY A 39 11.74 -0.50 -4.88
CA GLY A 39 11.09 -0.01 -6.09
C GLY A 39 9.58 0.09 -6.04
N VAL A 40 8.95 -0.36 -4.96
CA VAL A 40 7.50 -0.23 -4.82
C VAL A 40 7.14 1.25 -4.72
N LYS A 41 6.17 1.67 -5.53
CA LYS A 41 5.71 3.07 -5.52
C LYS A 41 4.56 3.23 -4.54
N VAL A 42 4.78 4.05 -3.54
CA VAL A 42 3.82 4.25 -2.46
C VAL A 42 3.36 5.70 -2.43
N MET A 43 2.07 5.92 -2.51
CA MET A 43 1.51 7.26 -2.36
C MET A 43 0.98 7.40 -0.94
N VAL A 44 1.30 8.53 -0.29
CA VAL A 44 0.82 8.83 1.06
C VAL A 44 0.08 10.15 1.00
N ILE A 45 -1.20 10.11 1.35
CA ILE A 45 -2.10 11.27 1.30
C ILE A 45 -2.49 11.60 2.74
N ASP A 46 -2.01 12.70 3.25
CA ASP A 46 -2.29 13.11 4.63
C ASP A 46 -2.06 14.61 4.72
N ASP A 47 -2.96 15.34 5.39
CA ASP A 47 -2.80 16.77 5.53
C ASP A 47 -1.79 17.16 6.61
N SER A 48 -1.29 16.20 7.37
CA SER A 48 -0.28 16.45 8.39
C SER A 48 1.13 16.32 7.81
N ASN A 49 1.89 17.41 7.88
CA ASN A 49 3.29 17.40 7.48
C ASN A 49 4.09 16.35 8.26
N THR A 50 3.80 16.23 9.55
CA THR A 50 4.52 15.30 10.42
C THR A 50 4.30 13.86 9.97
N ILE A 51 3.06 13.51 9.67
CA ILE A 51 2.75 12.15 9.22
C ILE A 51 3.39 11.87 7.85
N ARG A 52 3.26 12.81 6.92
CA ARG A 52 3.89 12.62 5.60
C ARG A 52 5.38 12.43 5.73
N ARG A 53 6.02 13.24 6.57
CA ARG A 53 7.47 13.16 6.74
C ARG A 53 7.89 11.84 7.37
N SER A 54 7.17 11.38 8.39
CA SER A 54 7.46 10.09 9.02
C SER A 54 7.35 8.95 8.02
N ALA A 55 6.27 8.95 7.26
CA ALA A 55 6.06 7.91 6.25
C ALA A 55 7.17 7.95 5.21
N GLU A 56 7.53 9.15 4.75
CA GLU A 56 8.58 9.29 3.74
C GLU A 56 9.90 8.70 4.23
N ILE A 57 10.29 9.02 5.46
CA ILE A 57 11.53 8.51 6.02
C ILE A 57 11.54 6.99 6.06
N PHE A 58 10.48 6.40 6.58
CA PHE A 58 10.37 4.94 6.67
C PHE A 58 10.42 4.27 5.30
N LEU A 59 9.69 4.84 4.36
CA LEU A 59 9.56 4.25 3.03
C LEU A 59 10.83 4.38 2.21
N VAL A 60 11.49 5.52 2.29
CA VAL A 60 12.76 5.72 1.59
C VAL A 60 13.81 4.76 2.13
N GLN A 61 13.86 4.57 3.44
CA GLN A 61 14.78 3.61 4.04
C GLN A 61 14.55 2.18 3.55
N ALA A 62 13.32 1.87 3.20
CA ALA A 62 12.97 0.54 2.71
C ALA A 62 13.17 0.38 1.20
N GLY A 63 13.60 1.42 0.52
CA GLY A 63 13.82 1.36 -0.92
C GLY A 63 12.60 1.67 -1.77
N CYS A 64 11.52 2.13 -1.16
CA CYS A 64 10.31 2.50 -1.89
C CYS A 64 10.47 3.83 -2.60
N LYS A 65 9.71 4.02 -3.65
CA LYS A 65 9.55 5.32 -4.29
C LYS A 65 8.31 5.94 -3.69
N VAL A 66 8.44 7.18 -3.21
CA VAL A 66 7.38 7.81 -2.42
C VAL A 66 6.77 8.98 -3.17
N ILE A 67 5.45 9.01 -3.22
CA ILE A 67 4.69 10.14 -3.77
C ILE A 67 3.87 10.70 -2.61
N LEU A 68 4.07 11.97 -2.28
CA LEU A 68 3.34 12.60 -1.19
C LEU A 68 2.27 13.52 -1.73
N ALA A 69 1.11 13.51 -1.09
CA ALA A 69 0.02 14.40 -1.42
C ALA A 69 -0.56 14.97 -0.13
N GLU A 70 -0.86 16.24 -0.12
CA GLU A 70 -1.31 16.91 1.10
C GLU A 70 -2.83 16.88 1.28
N ASP A 71 -3.57 16.53 0.24
CA ASP A 71 -5.03 16.35 0.33
C ASP A 71 -5.51 15.50 -0.83
N GLY A 72 -6.81 15.24 -0.85
CA GLY A 72 -7.40 14.39 -1.88
C GLY A 72 -7.28 14.97 -3.28
N PHE A 73 -7.39 16.28 -3.40
CA PHE A 73 -7.28 16.92 -4.72
C PHE A 73 -5.86 16.81 -5.27
N ASP A 74 -4.88 17.05 -4.40
CA ASP A 74 -3.48 16.91 -4.77
C ASP A 74 -3.17 15.48 -5.21
N ALA A 75 -3.74 14.51 -4.49
CA ALA A 75 -3.56 13.10 -4.82
C ALA A 75 -4.13 12.79 -6.21
N LEU A 76 -5.34 13.25 -6.48
CA LEU A 76 -5.96 12.99 -7.78
C LEU A 76 -5.20 13.63 -8.93
N ALA A 77 -4.56 14.77 -8.66
CA ALA A 77 -3.74 15.43 -9.67
C ALA A 77 -2.44 14.65 -9.95
N LYS A 78 -1.90 13.96 -8.96
CA LYS A 78 -0.62 13.27 -9.08
C LYS A 78 -0.73 11.81 -9.51
N ILE A 79 -1.86 11.19 -9.25
CA ILE A 79 -1.96 9.73 -9.35
C ILE A 79 -1.71 9.21 -10.76
N THR A 80 -2.21 9.91 -11.76
CA THR A 80 -2.09 9.46 -13.14
C THR A 80 -0.65 9.44 -13.61
N ASP A 81 0.11 10.48 -13.25
CA ASP A 81 1.50 10.57 -13.66
C ASP A 81 2.42 9.61 -12.94
N HIS A 82 2.12 9.34 -11.67
CA HIS A 82 3.01 8.55 -10.83
C HIS A 82 2.63 7.08 -10.73
N GLN A 83 1.38 6.75 -10.94
CA GLN A 83 0.87 5.37 -10.94
C GLN A 83 1.37 4.54 -9.76
N PRO A 84 0.94 4.89 -8.54
CA PRO A 84 1.41 4.17 -7.35
C PRO A 84 0.94 2.72 -7.32
N ASP A 85 1.72 1.89 -6.66
CA ASP A 85 1.39 0.49 -6.46
C ASP A 85 0.48 0.27 -5.25
N ILE A 86 0.54 1.18 -4.29
CA ILE A 86 -0.29 1.14 -3.09
C ILE A 86 -0.47 2.57 -2.60
N ILE A 87 -1.63 2.84 -2.01
CA ILE A 87 -2.00 4.20 -1.56
C ILE A 87 -2.43 4.17 -0.11
N PHE A 88 -1.87 5.08 0.68
CA PHE A 88 -2.31 5.33 2.06
C PHE A 88 -3.03 6.68 2.07
N VAL A 89 -4.22 6.73 2.66
CA VAL A 89 -4.98 7.97 2.68
C VAL A 89 -5.58 8.22 4.06
N ASP A 90 -5.32 9.42 4.58
CA ASP A 90 -5.89 9.89 5.85
C ASP A 90 -7.40 10.02 5.72
N ILE A 91 -8.13 9.55 6.71
CA ILE A 91 -9.59 9.63 6.70
C ILE A 91 -10.05 11.07 6.93
N MET A 92 -9.44 11.75 7.88
CA MET A 92 -9.89 13.09 8.28
C MET A 92 -9.10 14.17 7.57
N MET A 93 -9.63 14.63 6.46
CA MET A 93 -9.02 15.73 5.70
C MET A 93 -10.10 16.74 5.33
N PRO A 94 -9.75 18.04 5.25
CA PRO A 94 -10.75 19.04 4.87
C PRO A 94 -11.17 18.89 3.41
N ARG A 95 -12.40 19.28 3.13
CA ARG A 95 -13.00 19.33 1.81
C ARG A 95 -13.26 17.95 1.19
N LEU A 96 -12.26 17.14 1.07
CA LEU A 96 -12.39 15.80 0.48
C LEU A 96 -11.76 14.83 1.47
N ASP A 97 -12.60 14.08 2.20
CA ASP A 97 -12.09 13.16 3.21
C ASP A 97 -11.51 11.88 2.56
N GLY A 98 -10.99 11.00 3.40
CA GLY A 98 -10.35 9.78 2.91
C GLY A 98 -11.30 8.84 2.22
N TYR A 99 -12.54 8.73 2.69
CA TYR A 99 -13.52 7.87 2.05
C TYR A 99 -13.87 8.38 0.66
N GLN A 100 -14.08 9.68 0.55
CA GLN A 100 -14.39 10.30 -0.74
C GLN A 100 -13.22 10.17 -1.71
N THR A 101 -12.01 10.40 -1.21
CA THR A 101 -10.81 10.27 -2.02
C THR A 101 -10.66 8.83 -2.53
N CYS A 102 -10.84 7.85 -1.65
CA CYS A 102 -10.76 6.45 -2.03
C CYS A 102 -11.80 6.10 -3.10
N ALA A 103 -13.03 6.56 -2.92
CA ALA A 103 -14.09 6.29 -3.88
C ALA A 103 -13.73 6.83 -5.26
N LEU A 104 -13.19 8.05 -5.31
CA LEU A 104 -12.81 8.65 -6.57
C LEU A 104 -11.64 7.91 -7.24
N ILE A 105 -10.67 7.49 -6.45
CA ILE A 105 -9.55 6.70 -6.97
C ILE A 105 -10.05 5.39 -7.57
N LYS A 106 -10.90 4.69 -6.84
CA LYS A 106 -11.39 3.38 -7.28
C LYS A 106 -12.31 3.46 -8.50
N LYS A 107 -12.91 4.61 -8.73
CA LYS A 107 -13.72 4.81 -9.92
C LYS A 107 -12.91 4.81 -11.20
N ASN A 108 -11.64 5.17 -11.11
CA ASN A 108 -10.76 5.17 -12.27
C ASN A 108 -10.34 3.72 -12.53
N THR A 109 -10.65 3.22 -13.73
CA THR A 109 -10.38 1.81 -14.05
C THR A 109 -8.90 1.46 -13.94
N HIS A 110 -8.01 2.43 -14.15
CA HIS A 110 -6.56 2.19 -13.99
C HIS A 110 -6.18 1.91 -12.55
N PHE A 111 -6.96 2.38 -11.60
CA PHE A 111 -6.63 2.26 -10.18
C PHE A 111 -7.66 1.46 -9.39
N ALA A 112 -8.61 0.83 -10.08
CA ALA A 112 -9.67 0.09 -9.42
C ALA A 112 -9.14 -1.06 -8.56
N THR A 113 -8.02 -1.64 -8.94
CA THR A 113 -7.41 -2.75 -8.19
C THR A 113 -6.21 -2.31 -7.35
N THR A 114 -5.85 -1.04 -7.39
CA THR A 114 -4.74 -0.54 -6.59
C THR A 114 -5.13 -0.57 -5.11
N PRO A 115 -4.35 -1.21 -4.24
CA PRO A 115 -4.71 -1.25 -2.83
C PRO A 115 -4.75 0.14 -2.20
N VAL A 116 -5.80 0.42 -1.45
CA VAL A 116 -5.95 1.67 -0.71
C VAL A 116 -6.11 1.35 0.76
N ILE A 117 -5.21 1.88 1.57
CA ILE A 117 -5.17 1.66 3.00
C ILE A 117 -5.56 2.96 3.69
N MET A 118 -6.57 2.91 4.54
CA MET A 118 -7.04 4.10 5.24
C MET A 118 -6.17 4.36 6.47
N LEU A 119 -5.76 5.59 6.68
CA LEU A 119 -5.01 5.98 7.87
C LEU A 119 -5.99 6.57 8.88
N SER A 120 -6.18 5.88 9.99
CA SER A 120 -7.14 6.27 11.01
C SER A 120 -6.42 6.74 12.26
N SER A 121 -6.83 7.86 12.84
CA SER A 121 -6.22 8.31 14.08
C SER A 121 -6.57 7.33 15.19
N LYS A 122 -5.74 7.32 16.24
CA LYS A 122 -5.94 6.45 17.39
C LYS A 122 -7.31 6.63 18.01
N ASP A 123 -7.77 7.87 18.08
CA ASP A 123 -9.05 8.19 18.65
C ASP A 123 -10.16 8.30 17.62
N GLY A 124 -9.82 8.06 16.36
CA GLY A 124 -10.78 8.16 15.27
C GLY A 124 -11.61 6.91 15.17
N LEU A 125 -12.78 7.07 14.58
CA LEU A 125 -13.67 5.95 14.38
C LEU A 125 -13.62 5.55 12.92
N PHE A 126 -12.84 4.52 12.63
CA PHE A 126 -12.85 3.98 11.29
C PHE A 126 -14.14 3.20 11.09
N ASP A 127 -14.92 3.62 10.11
CA ASP A 127 -16.14 2.93 9.77
C ASP A 127 -15.82 1.84 8.74
N ARG A 128 -15.76 0.61 9.20
CA ARG A 128 -15.40 -0.52 8.34
C ARG A 128 -16.38 -0.72 7.20
N ALA A 129 -17.66 -0.53 7.49
CA ALA A 129 -18.68 -0.67 6.45
C ALA A 129 -18.50 0.37 5.37
N ARG A 130 -18.26 1.62 5.77
CA ARG A 130 -18.05 2.69 4.82
C ARG A 130 -16.76 2.49 4.03
N GLY A 131 -15.73 1.99 4.71
CA GLY A 131 -14.47 1.67 4.04
C GLY A 131 -14.68 0.64 2.94
N ARG A 132 -15.43 -0.42 3.24
CA ARG A 132 -15.72 -1.43 2.23
C ARG A 132 -16.54 -0.87 1.08
N MET A 133 -17.48 0.00 1.38
CA MET A 133 -18.33 0.60 0.34
C MET A 133 -17.53 1.41 -0.65
N VAL A 134 -16.48 2.07 -0.23
CA VAL A 134 -15.63 2.86 -1.13
C VAL A 134 -14.48 2.06 -1.71
N GLY A 135 -14.36 0.79 -1.33
CA GLY A 135 -13.37 -0.11 -1.91
C GLY A 135 -12.00 -0.10 -1.24
N SER A 136 -11.91 0.43 -0.01
CA SER A 136 -10.64 0.37 0.70
C SER A 136 -10.31 -1.07 1.10
N ASP A 137 -9.03 -1.39 1.16
CA ASP A 137 -8.59 -2.76 1.40
C ASP A 137 -8.25 -3.05 2.85
N GLU A 138 -7.88 -2.00 3.60
CA GLU A 138 -7.51 -2.17 4.99
C GLU A 138 -7.39 -0.79 5.63
N TYR A 139 -7.17 -0.75 6.94
CA TYR A 139 -6.84 0.50 7.63
C TYR A 139 -5.62 0.29 8.53
N LEU A 140 -4.93 1.39 8.80
CA LEU A 140 -3.75 1.41 9.65
C LEU A 140 -3.92 2.56 10.63
N THR A 141 -3.64 2.32 11.91
CA THR A 141 -3.82 3.34 12.94
C THR A 141 -2.64 4.28 13.02
N LYS A 142 -2.89 5.56 13.17
CA LYS A 142 -1.85 6.58 13.39
C LYS A 142 -1.71 6.86 14.88
N PRO A 143 -0.51 7.06 15.39
CA PRO A 143 0.77 6.98 14.68
C PRO A 143 1.14 5.53 14.38
N PHE A 144 1.68 5.31 13.20
CA PHE A 144 2.13 3.98 12.81
C PHE A 144 3.63 3.86 13.06
N THR A 145 4.08 2.61 13.23
CA THR A 145 5.50 2.33 13.34
C THR A 145 6.03 2.01 11.94
N LYS A 146 7.34 2.05 11.80
CA LYS A 146 7.97 1.63 10.55
C LYS A 146 7.57 0.20 10.22
N ASP A 147 7.62 -0.69 11.21
CA ASP A 147 7.27 -2.09 11.00
C ASP A 147 5.84 -2.28 10.54
N SER A 148 4.88 -1.60 11.16
CA SER A 148 3.48 -1.75 10.77
C SER A 148 3.23 -1.22 9.36
N LEU A 149 3.87 -0.12 9.01
CA LEU A 149 3.74 0.46 7.69
C LEU A 149 4.30 -0.48 6.62
N LEU A 150 5.52 -0.99 6.83
CA LEU A 150 6.16 -1.85 5.86
C LEU A 150 5.46 -3.21 5.74
N LYS A 151 4.96 -3.72 6.86
CA LYS A 151 4.23 -4.97 6.85
C LYS A 151 2.93 -4.85 6.02
N THR A 152 2.23 -3.75 6.19
CA THR A 152 1.01 -3.51 5.43
C THR A 152 1.31 -3.48 3.93
N ILE A 153 2.39 -2.83 3.55
CA ILE A 153 2.79 -2.79 2.14
C ILE A 153 3.10 -4.20 1.64
N GLY A 154 3.84 -4.97 2.44
CA GLY A 154 4.20 -6.33 2.06
C GLY A 154 3.01 -7.23 1.81
N VAL A 155 1.92 -6.99 2.57
CA VAL A 155 0.70 -7.79 2.43
C VAL A 155 -0.10 -7.39 1.20
N HIS A 156 -0.19 -6.10 0.91
CA HIS A 156 -1.13 -5.58 -0.08
C HIS A 156 -0.53 -5.19 -1.42
N ALA A 157 0.72 -4.77 -1.44
CA ALA A 157 1.31 -4.30 -2.68
C ALA A 157 1.50 -5.46 -3.66
N PRO A 158 1.33 -5.22 -4.96
CA PRO A 158 1.55 -6.28 -5.94
C PRO A 158 3.00 -6.73 -5.92
N VAL A 159 3.19 -8.01 -6.24
CA VAL A 159 4.54 -8.56 -6.35
C VAL A 159 5.24 -7.91 -7.54
N ARG A 160 6.47 -7.49 -7.32
CA ARG A 160 7.29 -6.92 -8.39
C ARG A 160 8.38 -7.92 -8.75
N THR A 161 8.48 -8.21 -10.01
CA THR A 161 9.47 -9.15 -10.51
C THR A 161 10.45 -8.50 -11.45
#